data_a3230987938ddf8cbf5eff6cd654774d
#
_entry.id   a3230987938ddf8cbf5eff6cd654774d
#
_cell.length_a   1.000
_cell.length_b   1.000
_cell.length_c   1.000
_cell.angle_alpha   90.00
_cell.angle_beta   90.00
_cell.angle_gamma   90.00
#
_symmetry.space_group_name_H-M   'P 1'
#
loop_
_entity.id
_entity.type
_entity.pdbx_description
1 polymer ?
#
loop_
_entity_poly.entity_id
_entity_poly.type
_entity_poly.pdbx_seq_one_letter_code
_entity_poly.pdbx_strand_id
1 'polypeptide(L)'
;VHRRISRPAWLTTVTATVVAAGALTVAPAQAVVGDPAADKAFPFTAKLDIGDGERGCSGALVDAHWILTAASCFADDPAQAAEVPAGKPARKTTATLGRTDLTTPTGQVREIVELVPRADRDLVLARLDKPVTDITPVALGTSAPAAGEELRAVGYGRTKTAWVPDRLHSGAFGVDSVGDGRMSIAGKEGAAVCKGDTGGPVVREQGGQYRLVAVSSLSWQGGCLGTDAAETRTGAVATRVDDVNAWASTVVRRLVLKSVANGKYVTAEINETGNQQGKLRARADKIGSWQRFTLTDNTADGTVSLRSEPNDLFVSAEIKDAGNHSGMLRTRGTTIGSWEKFVLVPQPDGTFALKSKANDKFVSTEVNGTDGDYGLLRARSVRAGGWERFTVERVDAMRTAPTAP
;
A
#
# COMPACT_ATOMS: atom_id res chain seq x y z
N VAL A 1 -13.20 75.47 -76.78
CA VAL A 1 -11.91 75.37 -76.04
C VAL A 1 -12.24 75.36 -74.56
N HIS A 2 -12.35 74.24 -73.92
CA HIS A 2 -12.55 74.13 -72.43
C HIS A 2 -11.32 73.59 -71.72
N ARG A 3 -10.73 74.39 -70.89
CA ARG A 3 -9.63 74.08 -69.97
C ARG A 3 -10.22 73.42 -68.74
N ARG A 4 -9.89 72.20 -68.48
CA ARG A 4 -10.16 71.53 -67.21
C ARG A 4 -9.02 71.82 -66.23
N ILE A 5 -9.40 72.33 -65.06
CA ILE A 5 -8.50 72.56 -63.93
C ILE A 5 -8.53 71.32 -63.04
N SER A 6 -7.36 70.66 -62.90
CA SER A 6 -7.20 69.56 -62.02
C SER A 6 -6.91 70.07 -60.59
N ARG A 7 -7.67 69.54 -59.59
CA ARG A 7 -7.40 69.75 -58.13
C ARG A 7 -6.44 68.68 -57.59
N PRO A 8 -5.50 69.01 -56.76
CA PRO A 8 -4.66 67.99 -56.08
C PRO A 8 -5.43 67.36 -54.91
N ALA A 9 -5.41 66.02 -54.82
CA ALA A 9 -5.88 65.27 -53.68
C ALA A 9 -4.85 65.27 -52.56
N TRP A 10 -5.27 65.70 -51.40
CA TRP A 10 -4.49 65.60 -50.19
C TRP A 10 -4.68 64.19 -49.60
N LEU A 11 -3.62 63.37 -49.55
CA LEU A 11 -3.55 62.09 -48.81
C LEU A 11 -3.32 62.41 -47.33
N THR A 12 -4.32 62.20 -46.52
CA THR A 12 -4.19 62.14 -45.07
C THR A 12 -3.75 60.72 -44.67
N THR A 13 -2.49 60.59 -44.25
CA THR A 13 -1.95 59.38 -43.68
C THR A 13 -2.47 59.24 -42.25
N VAL A 14 -3.37 58.26 -42.00
CA VAL A 14 -3.81 57.86 -40.66
C VAL A 14 -2.80 56.83 -40.15
N THR A 15 -1.98 57.23 -39.22
CA THR A 15 -1.08 56.35 -38.46
C THR A 15 -1.91 55.62 -37.41
N ALA A 16 -2.22 54.34 -37.67
CA ALA A 16 -2.84 53.45 -36.67
C ALA A 16 -1.78 52.99 -35.70
N THR A 17 -1.79 53.52 -34.48
CA THR A 17 -1.01 53.03 -33.35
C THR A 17 -1.62 51.73 -32.85
N VAL A 18 -1.06 50.58 -33.20
CA VAL A 18 -1.39 49.29 -32.61
C VAL A 18 -0.86 49.24 -31.17
N VAL A 19 -1.76 49.44 -30.19
CA VAL A 19 -1.47 49.13 -28.79
C VAL A 19 -1.51 47.61 -28.65
N ALA A 20 -0.32 46.96 -28.63
CA ALA A 20 -0.20 45.58 -28.25
C ALA A 20 -0.53 45.46 -26.76
N ALA A 21 -1.76 45.09 -26.44
CA ALA A 21 -2.17 44.62 -25.13
C ALA A 21 -1.42 43.31 -24.87
N GLY A 22 -0.25 43.38 -24.19
CA GLY A 22 0.42 42.22 -23.67
C GLY A 22 -0.51 41.53 -22.67
N ALA A 23 -1.10 40.41 -23.06
CA ALA A 23 -1.72 39.51 -22.11
C ALA A 23 -0.62 39.01 -21.16
N LEU A 24 -0.56 39.60 -19.97
CA LEU A 24 0.16 39.03 -18.85
C LEU A 24 -0.56 37.69 -18.53
N THR A 25 -0.05 36.62 -19.09
CA THR A 25 -0.42 35.28 -18.62
C THR A 25 0.12 35.19 -17.19
N VAL A 26 -0.76 35.37 -16.23
CA VAL A 26 -0.49 35.04 -14.84
C VAL A 26 -0.25 33.53 -14.83
N ALA A 27 1.02 33.12 -14.72
CA ALA A 27 1.35 31.72 -14.49
C ALA A 27 0.63 31.29 -13.20
N PRO A 28 -0.09 30.17 -13.20
CA PRO A 28 -0.73 29.69 -11.98
C PRO A 28 0.32 29.48 -10.90
N ALA A 29 0.03 29.93 -9.69
CA ALA A 29 0.88 29.75 -8.52
C ALA A 29 1.13 28.27 -8.27
N GLN A 30 2.40 27.84 -8.22
CA GLN A 30 2.84 26.45 -8.09
C GLN A 30 2.97 26.06 -6.62
N ALA A 31 2.58 24.80 -6.28
CA ALA A 31 2.56 24.22 -4.93
C ALA A 31 2.51 22.67 -4.94
N VAL A 32 3.04 21.84 -4.18
CA VAL A 32 4.23 21.14 -3.65
C VAL A 32 5.25 22.14 -4.05
N VAL A 33 5.94 22.77 -3.58
CA VAL A 33 6.49 23.71 -4.54
C VAL A 33 6.70 22.96 -5.86
N GLY A 34 5.61 22.78 -6.63
CA GLY A 34 5.36 22.01 -7.86
C GLY A 34 3.94 22.31 -8.33
N ASP A 35 3.49 21.73 -9.44
CA ASP A 35 2.19 22.03 -10.04
C ASP A 35 1.03 21.29 -9.33
N PRO A 36 -0.18 21.90 -9.24
CA PRO A 36 -1.38 21.16 -8.92
C PRO A 36 -1.52 19.95 -9.84
N ALA A 37 -1.74 18.78 -9.26
CA ALA A 37 -1.91 17.57 -10.04
C ALA A 37 -3.16 17.70 -10.93
N ALA A 38 -3.06 17.23 -12.17
CA ALA A 38 -4.22 17.13 -13.05
C ALA A 38 -5.30 16.25 -12.41
N ASP A 39 -6.55 16.54 -12.73
CA ASP A 39 -7.67 15.76 -12.18
C ASP A 39 -7.49 14.27 -12.47
N LYS A 40 -7.73 13.46 -11.44
CA LYS A 40 -7.52 12.00 -11.44
C LYS A 40 -6.06 11.54 -11.63
N ALA A 41 -5.08 12.45 -11.62
CA ALA A 41 -3.68 12.04 -11.55
C ALA A 41 -3.36 11.44 -10.17
N PHE A 42 -2.49 10.44 -10.14
CA PHE A 42 -2.01 9.77 -8.93
C PHE A 42 -3.13 9.32 -7.96
N PRO A 43 -4.20 8.62 -8.42
CA PRO A 43 -5.37 8.30 -7.61
C PRO A 43 -5.03 7.43 -6.39
N PHE A 44 -3.90 6.73 -6.44
CA PHE A 44 -3.37 5.93 -5.34
C PHE A 44 -2.77 6.75 -4.19
N THR A 45 -2.59 8.08 -4.37
CA THR A 45 -2.08 8.94 -3.30
C THR A 45 -3.16 9.18 -2.26
N ALA A 46 -2.82 8.94 -0.99
CA ALA A 46 -3.70 9.15 0.15
C ALA A 46 -3.33 10.44 0.88
N LYS A 47 -4.34 11.24 1.27
CA LYS A 47 -4.21 12.22 2.35
C LYS A 47 -4.50 11.53 3.67
N LEU A 48 -3.57 11.61 4.61
CA LEU A 48 -3.74 11.10 5.97
C LEU A 48 -4.09 12.25 6.91
N ASP A 49 -5.18 12.08 7.66
CA ASP A 49 -5.60 12.97 8.75
C ASP A 49 -5.45 12.20 10.05
N ILE A 50 -4.62 12.70 10.96
CA ILE A 50 -4.22 12.02 12.20
C ILE A 50 -4.60 12.89 13.37
N GLY A 51 -5.40 12.35 14.30
CA GLY A 51 -5.84 13.05 15.50
C GLY A 51 -6.88 14.12 15.20
N ASP A 52 -7.81 13.86 14.26
CA ASP A 52 -8.88 14.78 13.88
C ASP A 52 -8.34 16.20 13.53
N GLY A 53 -7.30 16.25 12.69
CA GLY A 53 -6.67 17.49 12.18
C GLY A 53 -5.42 17.95 12.91
N GLU A 54 -4.95 17.24 13.94
CA GLU A 54 -3.70 17.59 14.64
C GLU A 54 -2.46 17.47 13.73
N ARG A 55 -2.46 16.47 12.85
CA ARG A 55 -1.36 16.20 11.93
C ARG A 55 -1.87 15.73 10.57
N GLY A 56 -1.29 16.29 9.51
CA GLY A 56 -1.46 15.83 8.13
C GLY A 56 -0.23 15.11 7.62
N CYS A 57 -0.44 14.00 6.91
CA CYS A 57 0.58 13.26 6.17
C CYS A 57 0.02 12.84 4.80
N SER A 58 0.88 12.25 3.99
CA SER A 58 0.51 11.61 2.73
C SER A 58 0.85 10.12 2.76
N GLY A 59 0.37 9.35 1.79
CA GLY A 59 0.65 7.92 1.67
C GLY A 59 0.36 7.39 0.28
N ALA A 60 0.65 6.12 0.04
CA ALA A 60 0.40 5.46 -1.23
C ALA A 60 -0.40 4.16 -1.02
N LEU A 61 -1.51 3.99 -1.73
CA LEU A 61 -2.25 2.72 -1.78
C LEU A 61 -1.40 1.70 -2.54
N VAL A 62 -0.96 0.65 -1.86
CA VAL A 62 -0.12 -0.43 -2.42
C VAL A 62 -0.85 -1.77 -2.51
N ASP A 63 -1.99 -1.88 -1.86
CA ASP A 63 -2.95 -2.99 -1.94
C ASP A 63 -4.35 -2.45 -1.62
N ALA A 64 -5.41 -3.16 -1.99
CA ALA A 64 -6.79 -2.72 -1.71
C ALA A 64 -7.04 -2.39 -0.23
N HIS A 65 -6.30 -2.97 0.70
CA HIS A 65 -6.43 -2.74 2.14
C HIS A 65 -5.25 -2.00 2.77
N TRP A 66 -4.18 -1.69 2.04
CA TRP A 66 -2.94 -1.22 2.62
C TRP A 66 -2.40 0.04 1.96
N ILE A 67 -2.06 1.00 2.81
CA ILE A 67 -1.30 2.19 2.46
C ILE A 67 0.12 2.03 2.97
N LEU A 68 1.11 2.34 2.12
CA LEU A 68 2.50 2.51 2.53
C LEU A 68 2.75 3.99 2.78
N THR A 69 3.34 4.32 3.94
CA THR A 69 3.62 5.70 4.35
C THR A 69 4.82 5.73 5.32
N ALA A 70 5.20 6.91 5.80
CA ALA A 70 6.26 7.09 6.78
C ALA A 70 5.79 6.74 8.20
N ALA A 71 6.60 6.02 8.97
CA ALA A 71 6.31 5.70 10.35
C ALA A 71 6.30 6.95 11.23
N SER A 72 7.15 7.95 10.93
CA SER A 72 7.21 9.25 11.61
C SER A 72 5.89 10.01 11.62
N CYS A 73 4.95 9.72 10.71
CA CYS A 73 3.59 10.23 10.75
C CYS A 73 2.85 9.85 12.03
N PHE A 74 3.13 8.69 12.60
CA PHE A 74 2.44 8.13 13.76
C PHE A 74 3.23 8.24 15.07
N ALA A 75 4.49 8.65 15.01
CA ALA A 75 5.32 8.90 16.18
C ALA A 75 4.92 10.21 16.87
N ASP A 76 5.00 10.28 18.20
CA ASP A 76 4.83 11.54 18.93
C ASP A 76 5.94 12.53 18.60
N ASP A 77 7.18 12.06 18.58
CA ASP A 77 8.35 12.75 18.04
C ASP A 77 8.73 12.10 16.69
N PRO A 78 8.69 12.83 15.57
CA PRO A 78 9.08 12.30 14.26
C PRO A 78 10.50 11.73 14.20
N ALA A 79 11.41 12.15 15.08
CA ALA A 79 12.76 11.58 15.18
C ALA A 79 12.75 10.12 15.71
N GLN A 80 11.67 9.70 16.37
CA GLN A 80 11.46 8.38 16.96
C GLN A 80 10.61 7.47 16.06
N ALA A 81 10.69 7.62 14.76
CA ALA A 81 9.91 6.81 13.79
C ALA A 81 10.08 5.28 13.99
N ALA A 82 11.25 4.82 14.44
CA ALA A 82 11.53 3.41 14.72
C ALA A 82 10.81 2.86 15.97
N GLU A 83 10.28 3.72 16.83
CA GLU A 83 9.59 3.36 18.07
C GLU A 83 8.07 3.24 17.90
N VAL A 84 7.55 3.50 16.70
CA VAL A 84 6.11 3.35 16.42
C VAL A 84 5.69 1.91 16.64
N PRO A 85 4.75 1.64 17.57
CA PRO A 85 4.34 0.28 17.87
C PRO A 85 3.46 -0.29 16.74
N ALA A 86 3.57 -1.58 16.51
CA ALA A 86 2.63 -2.30 15.67
C ALA A 86 1.25 -2.36 16.33
N GLY A 87 0.18 -2.39 15.53
CA GLY A 87 -1.18 -2.50 16.01
C GLY A 87 -2.02 -1.27 15.72
N LYS A 88 -3.06 -1.02 16.51
CA LYS A 88 -3.96 0.12 16.29
C LYS A 88 -3.20 1.44 16.47
N PRO A 89 -3.39 2.43 15.55
CA PRO A 89 -2.83 3.77 15.75
C PRO A 89 -3.24 4.37 17.10
N ALA A 90 -2.30 5.05 17.77
CA ALA A 90 -2.59 5.74 19.05
C ALA A 90 -3.63 6.87 18.87
N ARG A 91 -3.62 7.53 17.73
CA ARG A 91 -4.59 8.55 17.33
C ARG A 91 -5.49 8.02 16.23
N LYS A 92 -6.78 8.38 16.28
CA LYS A 92 -7.71 8.12 15.18
C LYS A 92 -7.11 8.69 13.90
N THR A 93 -7.07 7.88 12.85
CA THR A 93 -6.47 8.26 11.59
C THR A 93 -7.39 7.88 10.44
N THR A 94 -7.60 8.81 9.52
CA THR A 94 -8.36 8.57 8.29
C THR A 94 -7.48 8.80 7.07
N ALA A 95 -7.76 8.05 6.02
CA ALA A 95 -7.13 8.14 4.71
C ALA A 95 -8.17 8.52 3.66
N THR A 96 -7.93 9.62 2.94
CA THR A 96 -8.73 10.03 1.78
C THR A 96 -7.98 9.66 0.51
N LEU A 97 -8.61 8.90 -0.39
CA LEU A 97 -8.03 8.34 -1.60
C LEU A 97 -8.86 8.69 -2.84
N GLY A 98 -8.23 8.79 -4.02
CA GLY A 98 -8.92 9.06 -5.29
C GLY A 98 -9.53 10.45 -5.40
N ARG A 99 -9.03 11.41 -4.62
CA ARG A 99 -9.57 12.76 -4.53
C ARG A 99 -8.48 13.80 -4.78
N THR A 100 -8.26 14.16 -6.03
CA THR A 100 -7.28 15.19 -6.41
C THR A 100 -7.64 16.57 -5.85
N ASP A 101 -8.94 16.88 -5.75
CA ASP A 101 -9.49 18.08 -5.14
C ASP A 101 -10.33 17.71 -3.91
N LEU A 102 -9.83 18.07 -2.73
CA LEU A 102 -10.42 17.71 -1.43
C LEU A 102 -11.77 18.43 -1.16
N THR A 103 -12.08 19.49 -1.92
CA THR A 103 -13.38 20.19 -1.82
C THR A 103 -14.51 19.39 -2.45
N THR A 104 -14.19 18.36 -3.26
CA THR A 104 -15.17 17.47 -3.90
C THR A 104 -15.53 16.29 -2.99
N PRO A 105 -16.73 15.72 -3.08
CA PRO A 105 -17.11 14.52 -2.33
C PRO A 105 -16.64 13.21 -2.98
N THR A 106 -15.85 13.27 -4.07
CA THR A 106 -15.38 12.10 -4.81
C THR A 106 -14.35 11.28 -4.01
N GLY A 107 -14.04 10.06 -4.47
CA GLY A 107 -13.06 9.18 -3.85
C GLY A 107 -13.57 8.48 -2.59
N GLN A 108 -12.65 7.89 -1.85
CA GLN A 108 -12.92 7.02 -0.71
C GLN A 108 -12.29 7.60 0.56
N VAL A 109 -13.03 7.54 1.69
CA VAL A 109 -12.48 7.82 3.03
C VAL A 109 -12.53 6.53 3.82
N ARG A 110 -11.40 6.14 4.43
CA ARG A 110 -11.21 4.90 5.20
C ARG A 110 -10.53 5.20 6.52
N GLU A 111 -10.89 4.47 7.57
CA GLU A 111 -10.15 4.51 8.83
C GLU A 111 -8.91 3.61 8.74
N ILE A 112 -7.78 4.06 9.31
CA ILE A 112 -6.61 3.23 9.52
C ILE A 112 -6.77 2.51 10.85
N VAL A 113 -6.78 1.17 10.80
CA VAL A 113 -7.08 0.32 11.97
C VAL A 113 -5.89 -0.48 12.47
N GLU A 114 -4.80 -0.52 11.69
CA GLU A 114 -3.59 -1.25 12.03
C GLU A 114 -2.36 -0.61 11.41
N LEU A 115 -1.25 -0.63 12.13
CA LEU A 115 0.09 -0.24 11.69
C LEU A 115 1.02 -1.44 11.76
N VAL A 116 1.80 -1.66 10.72
CA VAL A 116 2.91 -2.61 10.70
C VAL A 116 4.17 -1.86 10.31
N PRO A 117 4.89 -1.29 11.30
CA PRO A 117 6.10 -0.53 11.06
C PRO A 117 7.25 -1.45 10.65
N ARG A 118 8.20 -0.87 9.93
CA ARG A 118 9.47 -1.49 9.62
C ARG A 118 10.56 -0.90 10.50
N ALA A 119 11.25 -1.76 11.27
CA ALA A 119 12.16 -1.31 12.32
C ALA A 119 13.47 -0.67 11.79
N ASP A 120 13.88 -0.98 10.53
CA ASP A 120 15.15 -0.53 9.95
C ASP A 120 15.08 0.82 9.27
N ARG A 121 13.88 1.39 9.09
CA ARG A 121 13.69 2.65 8.36
C ARG A 121 12.34 3.32 8.66
N ASP A 122 12.24 4.61 8.35
CA ASP A 122 10.99 5.38 8.46
C ASP A 122 9.95 4.90 7.43
N LEU A 123 9.30 3.78 7.73
CA LEU A 123 8.34 3.12 6.84
C LEU A 123 7.31 2.32 7.65
N VAL A 124 6.04 2.40 7.25
CA VAL A 124 4.95 1.66 7.86
C VAL A 124 3.90 1.28 6.82
N LEU A 125 3.40 0.05 6.90
CA LEU A 125 2.16 -0.35 6.25
C LEU A 125 0.99 -0.06 7.18
N ALA A 126 0.01 0.71 6.69
CA ALA A 126 -1.19 1.12 7.41
C ALA A 126 -2.42 0.45 6.78
N ARG A 127 -3.15 -0.37 7.57
CA ARG A 127 -4.30 -1.11 7.09
C ARG A 127 -5.59 -0.30 7.19
N LEU A 128 -6.36 -0.32 6.13
CA LEU A 128 -7.68 0.29 6.03
C LEU A 128 -8.76 -0.62 6.64
N ASP A 129 -9.79 -0.04 7.23
CA ASP A 129 -10.96 -0.75 7.80
C ASP A 129 -11.75 -1.52 6.74
N LYS A 130 -11.78 -1.01 5.49
CA LYS A 130 -12.47 -1.61 4.35
C LYS A 130 -11.62 -1.47 3.09
N PRO A 131 -11.75 -2.39 2.11
CA PRO A 131 -10.99 -2.31 0.87
C PRO A 131 -11.38 -1.10 0.03
N VAL A 132 -10.41 -0.62 -0.75
CA VAL A 132 -10.57 0.33 -1.84
C VAL A 132 -10.40 -0.45 -3.15
N THR A 133 -11.48 -0.70 -3.87
CA THR A 133 -11.50 -1.60 -5.03
C THR A 133 -11.64 -0.87 -6.37
N ASP A 134 -11.97 0.42 -6.33
CA ASP A 134 -12.17 1.30 -7.49
C ASP A 134 -10.92 2.13 -7.83
N ILE A 135 -9.84 1.97 -7.07
CA ILE A 135 -8.55 2.62 -7.30
C ILE A 135 -7.48 1.54 -7.45
N THR A 136 -6.75 1.58 -8.56
CA THR A 136 -5.62 0.67 -8.78
C THR A 136 -4.45 1.05 -7.86
N PRO A 137 -4.00 0.13 -6.98
CA PRO A 137 -2.82 0.35 -6.16
C PRO A 137 -1.57 0.58 -7.02
N VAL A 138 -0.65 1.43 -6.53
CA VAL A 138 0.65 1.60 -7.17
C VAL A 138 1.55 0.41 -6.84
N ALA A 139 2.15 -0.17 -7.87
CA ALA A 139 3.09 -1.27 -7.66
C ALA A 139 4.44 -0.75 -7.14
N LEU A 140 5.05 -1.49 -6.22
CA LEU A 140 6.40 -1.20 -5.74
C LEU A 140 7.43 -1.38 -6.87
N GLY A 141 8.42 -0.50 -6.91
CA GLY A 141 9.61 -0.68 -7.73
C GLY A 141 10.44 -1.86 -7.20
N THR A 142 11.21 -2.48 -8.08
CA THR A 142 12.09 -3.62 -7.75
C THR A 142 13.56 -3.32 -8.01
N SER A 143 13.87 -2.11 -8.46
CA SER A 143 15.24 -1.65 -8.71
C SER A 143 15.48 -0.33 -8.00
N ALA A 144 16.64 -0.21 -7.38
CA ALA A 144 17.08 1.01 -6.73
C ALA A 144 17.05 2.20 -7.71
N PRO A 145 16.68 3.39 -7.25
CA PRO A 145 16.90 4.63 -8.00
C PRO A 145 18.39 4.84 -8.25
N ALA A 146 18.72 5.51 -9.35
CA ALA A 146 20.11 5.85 -9.69
C ALA A 146 20.37 7.34 -9.44
N ALA A 147 21.59 7.70 -9.05
CA ALA A 147 22.00 9.10 -8.99
C ALA A 147 21.81 9.78 -10.36
N GLY A 148 21.26 10.98 -10.36
CA GLY A 148 20.88 11.73 -11.56
C GLY A 148 19.53 11.34 -12.16
N GLU A 149 18.88 10.29 -11.67
CA GLU A 149 17.53 9.90 -12.12
C GLU A 149 16.51 10.98 -11.74
N GLU A 150 15.53 11.20 -12.63
CA GLU A 150 14.39 12.06 -12.35
C GLU A 150 13.19 11.24 -11.83
N LEU A 151 12.68 11.67 -10.71
CA LEU A 151 11.52 11.08 -10.03
C LEU A 151 10.46 12.16 -9.80
N ARG A 152 9.25 11.74 -9.43
CA ARG A 152 8.18 12.64 -9.07
C ARG A 152 7.72 12.38 -7.65
N ALA A 153 7.78 13.40 -6.79
CA ALA A 153 7.14 13.36 -5.48
C ALA A 153 5.72 13.91 -5.55
N VAL A 154 4.81 13.30 -4.79
CA VAL A 154 3.37 13.63 -4.82
C VAL A 154 2.85 13.69 -3.38
N GLY A 155 2.01 14.69 -3.06
CA GLY A 155 1.46 14.81 -1.71
C GLY A 155 0.42 15.91 -1.55
N TYR A 156 -0.11 15.98 -0.32
CA TYR A 156 -1.10 16.96 0.12
C TYR A 156 -0.50 17.93 1.15
N GLY A 157 0.81 18.05 1.18
CA GLY A 157 1.53 18.93 2.09
C GLY A 157 1.29 20.40 1.78
N ARG A 158 1.73 21.26 2.71
CA ARG A 158 1.63 22.70 2.53
C ARG A 158 2.39 23.16 1.29
N THR A 159 2.03 24.33 0.81
CA THR A 159 2.57 24.92 -0.41
C THR A 159 3.26 26.23 -0.10
N LYS A 160 3.64 27.02 -1.11
CA LYS A 160 4.14 28.38 -0.92
C LYS A 160 3.08 29.32 -0.31
N THR A 161 1.80 29.03 -0.56
CA THR A 161 0.70 29.97 -0.30
C THR A 161 -0.40 29.40 0.59
N ALA A 162 -0.47 28.07 0.80
CA ALA A 162 -1.48 27.40 1.60
C ALA A 162 -0.86 26.50 2.67
N TRP A 163 -1.37 26.63 3.92
CA TRP A 163 -1.01 25.77 5.03
C TRP A 163 -1.56 24.35 4.87
N VAL A 164 -2.77 24.24 4.42
CA VAL A 164 -3.48 23.00 4.10
C VAL A 164 -4.12 23.20 2.73
N PRO A 165 -3.46 22.77 1.66
CA PRO A 165 -4.04 22.93 0.31
C PRO A 165 -5.20 21.97 0.09
N ASP A 166 -6.18 22.43 -0.69
CA ASP A 166 -7.33 21.61 -1.08
C ASP A 166 -7.02 20.64 -2.24
N ARG A 167 -5.85 20.74 -2.86
CA ARG A 167 -5.48 19.93 -4.02
C ARG A 167 -4.21 19.14 -3.79
N LEU A 168 -4.19 17.95 -4.43
CA LEU A 168 -2.98 17.15 -4.59
C LEU A 168 -1.96 17.90 -5.45
N HIS A 169 -0.68 17.85 -5.08
CA HIS A 169 0.42 18.45 -5.82
C HIS A 169 1.48 17.42 -6.18
N SER A 170 2.23 17.70 -7.23
CA SER A 170 3.36 16.89 -7.63
C SER A 170 4.51 17.76 -8.15
N GLY A 171 5.75 17.35 -7.90
CA GLY A 171 6.95 18.04 -8.39
C GLY A 171 7.98 17.05 -8.91
N ALA A 172 8.85 17.53 -9.82
CA ALA A 172 9.99 16.77 -10.32
C ALA A 172 11.19 16.93 -9.36
N PHE A 173 11.90 15.83 -9.11
CA PHE A 173 13.08 15.79 -8.26
C PHE A 173 14.19 15.00 -8.93
N GLY A 174 15.42 15.48 -8.81
CA GLY A 174 16.61 14.73 -9.18
C GLY A 174 17.09 13.90 -7.99
N VAL A 175 17.56 12.69 -8.23
CA VAL A 175 18.24 11.88 -7.20
C VAL A 175 19.68 12.33 -7.07
N ASP A 176 20.07 12.86 -5.91
CA ASP A 176 21.45 13.32 -5.65
C ASP A 176 22.33 12.15 -5.21
N SER A 177 21.82 11.32 -4.28
CA SER A 177 22.56 10.16 -3.75
C SER A 177 21.62 9.06 -3.31
N VAL A 178 22.13 7.83 -3.34
CA VAL A 178 21.41 6.61 -2.93
C VAL A 178 22.25 5.88 -1.88
N GLY A 179 21.66 5.61 -0.73
CA GLY A 179 22.26 4.89 0.39
C GLY A 179 21.38 3.75 0.86
N ASP A 180 21.77 3.13 1.99
CA ASP A 180 21.04 2.02 2.59
C ASP A 180 19.65 2.47 3.08
N GLY A 181 18.62 1.99 2.41
CA GLY A 181 17.21 2.27 2.73
C GLY A 181 16.76 3.72 2.52
N ARG A 182 17.63 4.63 2.09
CA ARG A 182 17.34 6.07 1.91
C ARG A 182 17.95 6.59 0.63
N MET A 183 17.42 7.71 0.15
CA MET A 183 18.01 8.50 -0.91
C MET A 183 17.82 9.99 -0.63
N SER A 184 18.76 10.82 -1.08
CA SER A 184 18.61 12.27 -1.12
C SER A 184 18.09 12.69 -2.48
N ILE A 185 17.12 13.59 -2.49
CA ILE A 185 16.52 14.16 -3.70
C ILE A 185 16.53 15.68 -3.62
N ALA A 186 16.74 16.37 -4.75
CA ALA A 186 16.65 17.80 -4.88
C ALA A 186 15.50 18.20 -5.81
N GLY A 187 14.72 19.19 -5.40
CA GLY A 187 13.63 19.70 -6.22
C GLY A 187 14.12 20.39 -7.49
N LYS A 188 13.49 20.08 -8.61
CA LYS A 188 13.67 20.77 -9.89
C LYS A 188 12.63 21.87 -10.02
N GLU A 189 12.94 22.94 -10.72
CA GLU A 189 12.03 24.05 -11.00
C GLU A 189 11.39 24.67 -9.73
N GLY A 190 12.12 24.60 -8.61
CA GLY A 190 11.67 25.10 -7.33
C GLY A 190 10.71 24.15 -6.58
N ALA A 191 10.58 22.91 -7.01
CA ALA A 191 9.83 21.88 -6.26
C ALA A 191 10.46 21.63 -4.89
N ALA A 192 9.64 21.44 -3.86
CA ALA A 192 10.09 21.09 -2.51
C ALA A 192 9.07 20.17 -1.82
N VAL A 193 9.55 19.24 -0.99
CA VAL A 193 8.74 18.46 -0.08
C VAL A 193 8.46 19.29 1.17
N CYS A 194 7.21 19.48 1.53
CA CYS A 194 6.77 20.32 2.65
C CYS A 194 6.10 19.49 3.76
N LYS A 195 5.81 20.12 4.92
CA LYS A 195 5.03 19.47 6.01
C LYS A 195 3.67 19.03 5.47
N GLY A 196 3.32 17.77 5.71
CA GLY A 196 2.13 17.12 5.15
C GLY A 196 2.42 16.21 3.94
N ASP A 197 3.58 16.37 3.27
CA ASP A 197 4.03 15.46 2.23
C ASP A 197 4.76 14.23 2.78
N THR A 198 5.11 14.23 4.06
CA THR A 198 5.72 13.07 4.72
C THR A 198 4.87 11.81 4.50
N GLY A 199 5.52 10.72 4.08
CA GLY A 199 4.86 9.48 3.69
C GLY A 199 4.31 9.46 2.27
N GLY A 200 4.28 10.60 1.58
CA GLY A 200 3.82 10.71 0.20
C GLY A 200 4.69 9.94 -0.79
N PRO A 201 4.08 9.41 -1.87
CA PRO A 201 4.80 8.60 -2.84
C PRO A 201 5.85 9.41 -3.61
N VAL A 202 7.03 8.81 -3.78
CA VAL A 202 8.04 9.18 -4.76
C VAL A 202 8.04 8.10 -5.83
N VAL A 203 7.65 8.48 -7.04
CA VAL A 203 7.39 7.53 -8.13
C VAL A 203 8.34 7.73 -9.30
N ARG A 204 8.67 6.61 -9.93
CA ARG A 204 9.30 6.52 -11.25
C ARG A 204 8.22 6.33 -12.30
N GLU A 205 8.24 7.12 -13.34
CA GLU A 205 7.42 6.89 -14.52
C GLU A 205 8.16 6.01 -15.52
N GLN A 206 7.54 4.91 -15.91
CA GLN A 206 8.13 3.98 -16.87
C GLN A 206 7.04 3.43 -17.79
N GLY A 207 7.12 3.73 -19.08
CA GLY A 207 6.15 3.25 -20.07
C GLY A 207 4.73 3.74 -19.79
N GLY A 208 4.56 4.95 -19.29
CA GLY A 208 3.24 5.52 -18.94
C GLY A 208 2.64 4.94 -17.65
N GLN A 209 3.39 4.18 -16.88
CA GLN A 209 2.99 3.65 -15.59
C GLN A 209 3.90 4.16 -14.47
N TYR A 210 3.30 4.36 -13.29
CA TYR A 210 4.04 4.73 -12.09
C TYR A 210 4.47 3.51 -11.29
N ARG A 211 5.70 3.55 -10.77
CA ARG A 211 6.23 2.61 -9.78
C ARG A 211 6.66 3.37 -8.55
N LEU A 212 6.20 2.94 -7.38
CA LEU A 212 6.62 3.53 -6.11
C LEU A 212 8.04 3.09 -5.81
N VAL A 213 8.99 4.03 -5.77
CA VAL A 213 10.42 3.75 -5.51
C VAL A 213 10.88 4.23 -4.15
N ALA A 214 10.16 5.20 -3.55
CA ALA A 214 10.38 5.66 -2.20
C ALA A 214 9.15 6.36 -1.63
N VAL A 215 9.17 6.69 -0.34
CA VAL A 215 8.23 7.60 0.32
C VAL A 215 8.98 8.78 0.91
N SER A 216 8.39 9.96 0.88
CA SER A 216 8.96 11.18 1.48
C SER A 216 9.10 11.02 2.99
N SER A 217 10.26 11.37 3.57
CA SER A 217 10.55 11.23 5.00
C SER A 217 10.91 12.57 5.65
N LEU A 218 12.01 13.17 5.23
CA LEU A 218 12.54 14.44 5.78
C LEU A 218 12.73 15.48 4.68
N SER A 219 12.69 16.78 5.03
CA SER A 219 12.89 17.89 4.10
C SER A 219 13.44 19.11 4.80
N TRP A 220 14.24 19.89 4.07
CA TRP A 220 14.68 21.23 4.50
C TRP A 220 13.56 22.27 4.39
N GLN A 221 12.53 22.02 3.59
CA GLN A 221 11.33 22.85 3.40
C GLN A 221 11.58 24.26 2.81
N GLY A 222 12.69 24.48 2.13
CA GLY A 222 12.91 25.75 1.43
C GLY A 222 11.79 26.04 0.42
N GLY A 223 11.20 27.23 0.50
CA GLY A 223 10.07 27.64 -0.32
C GLY A 223 8.68 27.21 0.20
N CYS A 224 8.57 26.43 1.28
CA CYS A 224 7.29 26.09 1.92
C CYS A 224 6.78 27.26 2.78
N LEU A 225 5.46 27.45 2.82
CA LEU A 225 4.83 28.49 3.65
C LEU A 225 5.23 28.34 5.13
N GLY A 226 5.66 29.45 5.76
CA GLY A 226 6.07 29.49 7.15
C GLY A 226 7.44 28.88 7.45
N THR A 227 8.25 28.61 6.43
CA THR A 227 9.68 28.34 6.56
C THR A 227 10.43 29.67 6.53
N ASP A 228 11.54 29.76 7.27
CA ASP A 228 12.41 30.94 7.26
C ASP A 228 12.83 31.26 5.82
N ALA A 229 12.75 32.52 5.41
CA ALA A 229 13.13 32.98 4.08
C ALA A 229 14.61 32.74 3.75
N ALA A 230 15.47 32.61 4.77
CA ALA A 230 16.87 32.23 4.62
C ALA A 230 17.08 30.75 4.28
N GLU A 231 16.07 29.87 4.53
CA GLU A 231 16.14 28.48 4.15
C GLU A 231 15.77 28.32 2.66
N THR A 232 16.79 28.16 1.83
CA THR A 232 16.65 28.05 0.37
C THR A 232 16.79 26.61 -0.14
N ARG A 233 17.18 25.66 0.74
CA ARG A 233 17.37 24.26 0.35
C ARG A 233 16.04 23.57 0.10
N THR A 234 15.82 23.10 -1.12
CA THR A 234 14.63 22.32 -1.53
C THR A 234 14.83 20.81 -1.42
N GLY A 235 16.01 20.38 -0.98
CA GLY A 235 16.34 18.95 -0.83
C GLY A 235 15.47 18.24 0.19
N ALA A 236 15.33 16.94 -0.01
CA ALA A 236 14.59 16.04 0.87
C ALA A 236 15.29 14.68 0.97
N VAL A 237 14.94 13.93 2.01
CA VAL A 237 15.30 12.52 2.15
C VAL A 237 14.04 11.69 1.96
N ALA A 238 14.13 10.70 1.09
CA ALA A 238 13.07 9.74 0.86
C ALA A 238 13.52 8.33 1.29
N THR A 239 12.62 7.58 1.91
CA THR A 239 12.83 6.19 2.31
C THR A 239 12.57 5.28 1.13
N ARG A 240 13.58 4.51 0.71
CA ARG A 240 13.51 3.59 -0.44
C ARG A 240 12.60 2.40 -0.17
N VAL A 241 11.95 1.89 -1.22
CA VAL A 241 11.02 0.75 -1.14
C VAL A 241 11.34 -0.39 -2.12
N ASP A 242 12.38 -0.30 -2.92
CA ASP A 242 12.76 -1.28 -3.93
C ASP A 242 13.18 -2.65 -3.35
N ASP A 243 13.66 -2.67 -2.11
CA ASP A 243 14.11 -3.86 -1.36
C ASP A 243 13.09 -4.37 -0.33
N VAL A 244 11.91 -3.72 -0.21
CA VAL A 244 10.92 -4.10 0.81
C VAL A 244 9.79 -5.00 0.29
N ASN A 245 9.80 -5.37 -0.98
CA ASN A 245 8.74 -6.16 -1.62
C ASN A 245 8.42 -7.47 -0.87
N ALA A 246 9.44 -8.19 -0.38
CA ALA A 246 9.25 -9.41 0.37
C ALA A 246 8.51 -9.15 1.69
N TRP A 247 8.95 -8.14 2.45
CA TRP A 247 8.29 -7.73 3.69
C TRP A 247 6.85 -7.25 3.43
N ALA A 248 6.65 -6.35 2.48
CA ALA A 248 5.31 -5.84 2.13
C ALA A 248 4.37 -7.00 1.74
N SER A 249 4.82 -7.93 0.91
CA SER A 249 4.03 -9.11 0.52
C SER A 249 3.67 -9.98 1.71
N THR A 250 4.58 -10.17 2.66
CA THR A 250 4.31 -10.93 3.89
C THR A 250 3.21 -10.28 4.73
N VAL A 251 3.23 -8.94 4.86
CA VAL A 251 2.23 -8.19 5.63
C VAL A 251 0.89 -8.16 4.90
N VAL A 252 0.89 -7.74 3.64
CA VAL A 252 -0.31 -7.54 2.83
C VAL A 252 -1.11 -8.83 2.63
N ARG A 253 -0.41 -9.97 2.57
CA ARG A 253 -1.00 -11.28 2.28
C ARG A 253 -1.26 -12.14 3.52
N ARG A 254 -1.11 -11.60 4.73
CA ARG A 254 -1.50 -12.29 5.97
C ARG A 254 -2.98 -12.59 6.00
N LEU A 255 -3.31 -13.82 6.33
CA LEU A 255 -4.68 -14.26 6.45
C LEU A 255 -4.84 -15.31 7.56
N VAL A 256 -6.06 -15.48 8.02
CA VAL A 256 -6.50 -16.63 8.80
C VAL A 256 -7.63 -17.33 8.05
N LEU A 257 -7.65 -18.65 8.18
CA LEU A 257 -8.71 -19.48 7.65
C LEU A 257 -9.65 -19.88 8.79
N LYS A 258 -10.95 -19.71 8.57
CA LYS A 258 -11.96 -20.17 9.51
C LYS A 258 -12.84 -21.21 8.82
N SER A 259 -12.92 -22.39 9.39
CA SER A 259 -13.77 -23.45 8.86
C SER A 259 -15.25 -23.14 9.08
N VAL A 260 -16.05 -23.25 8.03
CA VAL A 260 -17.51 -23.12 8.12
C VAL A 260 -18.11 -24.30 8.89
N ALA A 261 -17.49 -25.49 8.82
CA ALA A 261 -18.01 -26.73 9.42
C ALA A 261 -18.15 -26.66 10.95
N ASN A 262 -17.25 -25.93 11.65
CA ASN A 262 -17.27 -25.85 13.12
C ASN A 262 -17.05 -24.43 13.66
N GLY A 263 -16.91 -23.43 12.78
CA GLY A 263 -16.72 -22.04 13.17
C GLY A 263 -15.36 -21.75 13.85
N LYS A 264 -14.38 -22.66 13.76
CA LYS A 264 -13.06 -22.52 14.40
C LYS A 264 -12.00 -22.06 13.41
N TYR A 265 -10.98 -21.36 13.92
CA TYR A 265 -9.80 -20.96 13.13
C TYR A 265 -8.85 -22.14 12.95
N VAL A 266 -8.29 -22.21 11.74
CA VAL A 266 -7.26 -23.20 11.39
C VAL A 266 -5.97 -22.87 12.11
N THR A 267 -5.40 -23.86 12.79
CA THR A 267 -4.20 -23.77 13.61
C THR A 267 -3.11 -24.69 13.05
N ALA A 268 -1.90 -24.20 12.93
CA ALA A 268 -0.71 -25.01 12.68
C ALA A 268 -0.16 -25.55 14.02
N GLU A 269 -0.28 -26.86 14.26
CA GLU A 269 0.11 -27.53 15.49
C GLU A 269 1.63 -27.76 15.52
N ILE A 270 2.40 -26.71 15.65
CA ILE A 270 3.87 -26.74 15.52
C ILE A 270 4.59 -27.39 16.72
N ASN A 271 3.92 -27.50 17.87
CA ASN A 271 4.46 -28.12 19.10
C ASN A 271 4.23 -29.65 19.16
N GLU A 272 3.50 -30.21 18.23
CA GLU A 272 3.39 -31.65 18.11
C GLU A 272 4.72 -32.25 17.63
N THR A 273 4.89 -33.57 17.81
CA THR A 273 6.13 -34.25 17.44
C THR A 273 5.89 -35.31 16.34
N GLY A 274 6.96 -35.72 15.67
CA GLY A 274 6.93 -36.77 14.66
C GLY A 274 6.00 -36.42 13.49
N ASN A 275 5.22 -37.38 13.04
CA ASN A 275 4.32 -37.21 11.89
C ASN A 275 3.11 -36.29 12.17
N GLN A 276 2.92 -35.85 13.41
CA GLN A 276 1.85 -34.91 13.77
C GLN A 276 2.33 -33.46 13.78
N GLN A 277 3.64 -33.22 13.78
CA GLN A 277 4.19 -31.88 13.82
C GLN A 277 3.71 -31.05 12.64
N GLY A 278 3.18 -29.87 12.92
CA GLY A 278 2.69 -28.93 11.91
C GLY A 278 1.36 -29.30 11.27
N LYS A 279 0.63 -30.32 11.76
CA LYS A 279 -0.72 -30.64 11.24
C LYS A 279 -1.65 -29.45 11.40
N LEU A 280 -2.55 -29.26 10.43
CA LEU A 280 -3.53 -28.19 10.47
C LEU A 280 -4.85 -28.67 11.05
N ARG A 281 -5.36 -27.97 12.06
CA ARG A 281 -6.66 -28.25 12.68
C ARG A 281 -7.50 -26.99 12.84
N ALA A 282 -8.75 -27.03 12.43
CA ALA A 282 -9.74 -26.00 12.72
C ALA A 282 -10.25 -26.19 14.16
N ARG A 283 -9.59 -25.61 15.16
CA ARG A 283 -9.92 -25.79 16.58
C ARG A 283 -9.86 -24.54 17.46
N ALA A 284 -9.21 -23.46 17.00
CA ALA A 284 -9.01 -22.27 17.82
C ALA A 284 -10.22 -21.35 17.81
N ASP A 285 -10.55 -20.79 18.99
CA ASP A 285 -11.59 -19.77 19.16
C ASP A 285 -11.05 -18.35 18.94
N LYS A 286 -9.74 -18.17 19.06
CA LYS A 286 -9.06 -16.89 18.95
C LYS A 286 -7.90 -16.96 17.97
N ILE A 287 -7.59 -15.85 17.36
CA ILE A 287 -6.46 -15.71 16.44
C ILE A 287 -5.18 -15.44 17.24
N GLY A 288 -4.18 -16.33 17.11
CA GLY A 288 -2.81 -16.19 17.57
C GLY A 288 -1.83 -16.28 16.41
N SER A 289 -0.53 -16.39 16.68
CA SER A 289 0.48 -16.58 15.64
C SER A 289 0.27 -17.90 14.88
N TRP A 290 -0.19 -18.95 15.57
CA TRP A 290 -0.41 -20.29 15.00
C TRP A 290 -1.57 -20.37 14.00
N GLN A 291 -2.45 -19.36 13.96
CA GLN A 291 -3.57 -19.26 13.03
C GLN A 291 -3.25 -18.41 11.81
N ARG A 292 -2.07 -17.80 11.77
CA ARG A 292 -1.68 -16.86 10.71
C ARG A 292 -0.92 -17.56 9.61
N PHE A 293 -1.32 -17.26 8.39
CA PHE A 293 -0.69 -17.75 7.18
C PHE A 293 -0.44 -16.59 6.22
N THR A 294 0.58 -16.71 5.40
CA THR A 294 0.81 -15.82 4.26
C THR A 294 0.41 -16.55 2.98
N LEU A 295 -0.36 -15.90 2.14
CA LEU A 295 -0.72 -16.42 0.83
C LEU A 295 0.35 -16.04 -0.19
N THR A 296 0.78 -17.00 -1.01
CA THR A 296 1.64 -16.78 -2.18
C THR A 296 0.88 -17.18 -3.43
N ASP A 297 0.74 -16.27 -4.40
CA ASP A 297 0.17 -16.59 -5.72
C ASP A 297 1.24 -17.21 -6.60
N ASN A 298 0.97 -18.38 -7.12
CA ASN A 298 1.80 -19.03 -8.12
C ASN A 298 1.27 -18.64 -9.51
N THR A 299 1.67 -17.47 -10.00
CA THR A 299 1.12 -16.85 -11.21
C THR A 299 1.26 -17.68 -12.47
N ALA A 300 2.23 -18.60 -12.50
CA ALA A 300 2.49 -19.47 -13.65
C ALA A 300 1.37 -20.50 -13.91
N ASP A 301 0.65 -20.94 -12.87
CA ASP A 301 -0.38 -22.00 -12.98
C ASP A 301 -1.70 -21.67 -12.25
N GLY A 302 -1.84 -20.43 -11.77
CA GLY A 302 -3.06 -19.96 -11.11
C GLY A 302 -3.34 -20.62 -9.75
N THR A 303 -2.34 -21.27 -9.14
CA THR A 303 -2.46 -21.86 -7.81
C THR A 303 -2.00 -20.89 -6.72
N VAL A 304 -2.29 -21.23 -5.48
CA VAL A 304 -1.79 -20.50 -4.31
C VAL A 304 -1.03 -21.47 -3.41
N SER A 305 -0.13 -20.94 -2.59
CA SER A 305 0.52 -21.66 -1.51
C SER A 305 0.33 -20.91 -0.19
N LEU A 306 0.18 -21.63 0.89
CA LEU A 306 0.03 -21.08 2.23
C LEU A 306 1.32 -21.32 3.01
N ARG A 307 1.87 -20.28 3.61
CA ARG A 307 3.05 -20.36 4.48
C ARG A 307 2.64 -20.03 5.91
N SER A 308 2.95 -20.88 6.83
CA SER A 308 2.64 -20.71 8.25
C SER A 308 3.59 -19.68 8.88
N GLU A 309 3.05 -18.69 9.59
CA GLU A 309 3.86 -17.64 10.23
C GLU A 309 4.79 -18.20 11.35
N PRO A 310 4.33 -19.10 12.25
CA PRO A 310 5.12 -19.47 13.41
C PRO A 310 6.35 -20.36 13.12
N ASN A 311 6.37 -21.12 12.03
CA ASN A 311 7.51 -21.98 11.69
C ASN A 311 8.08 -21.74 10.30
N ASP A 312 7.51 -20.77 9.56
CA ASP A 312 7.99 -20.32 8.27
C ASP A 312 8.01 -21.40 7.18
N LEU A 313 7.16 -22.44 7.30
CA LEU A 313 7.06 -23.55 6.37
C LEU A 313 5.75 -23.51 5.58
N PHE A 314 5.81 -24.02 4.35
CA PHE A 314 4.63 -24.14 3.50
C PHE A 314 3.72 -25.31 3.95
N VAL A 315 2.44 -25.11 3.77
CA VAL A 315 1.42 -26.14 3.97
C VAL A 315 1.50 -27.15 2.84
N SER A 316 1.77 -28.41 3.19
CA SER A 316 1.83 -29.57 2.28
C SER A 316 0.63 -30.47 2.49
N ALA A 317 0.08 -31.03 1.42
CA ALA A 317 -0.89 -32.11 1.49
C ALA A 317 -0.17 -33.47 1.49
N GLU A 318 -0.23 -34.22 2.60
CA GLU A 318 0.45 -35.51 2.81
C GLU A 318 -0.27 -36.64 2.07
N ILE A 319 -0.17 -36.67 0.75
CA ILE A 319 -0.92 -37.63 -0.09
C ILE A 319 -0.35 -39.05 -0.08
N LYS A 320 0.88 -39.23 0.44
CA LYS A 320 1.53 -40.54 0.57
C LYS A 320 1.27 -41.23 1.89
N ASP A 321 0.73 -40.51 2.88
CA ASP A 321 0.33 -41.09 4.16
C ASP A 321 -0.86 -42.04 3.95
N ALA A 322 -0.92 -43.08 4.78
CA ALA A 322 -1.97 -44.09 4.71
C ALA A 322 -3.11 -43.82 5.74
N GLY A 323 -4.26 -44.46 5.53
CA GLY A 323 -5.37 -44.44 6.46
C GLY A 323 -5.95 -43.06 6.72
N ASN A 324 -6.25 -42.77 7.99
CA ASN A 324 -6.91 -41.54 8.39
C ASN A 324 -6.05 -40.27 8.24
N HIS A 325 -4.76 -40.38 7.95
CA HIS A 325 -3.88 -39.27 7.72
C HIS A 325 -3.60 -39.03 6.23
N SER A 326 -4.09 -39.86 5.31
CA SER A 326 -3.95 -39.62 3.87
C SER A 326 -4.58 -38.28 3.47
N GLY A 327 -3.79 -37.41 2.85
CA GLY A 327 -4.19 -36.06 2.47
C GLY A 327 -4.17 -35.04 3.61
N MET A 328 -3.66 -35.38 4.80
CA MET A 328 -3.50 -34.46 5.93
C MET A 328 -2.68 -33.25 5.52
N LEU A 329 -3.12 -32.05 5.91
CA LEU A 329 -2.36 -30.83 5.69
C LEU A 329 -1.39 -30.60 6.86
N ARG A 330 -0.12 -30.32 6.51
CA ARG A 330 0.95 -30.03 7.47
C ARG A 330 1.83 -28.89 7.00
N THR A 331 2.30 -28.07 7.94
CA THR A 331 3.33 -27.05 7.69
C THR A 331 4.71 -27.69 7.74
N ARG A 332 5.25 -28.14 6.61
CA ARG A 332 6.57 -28.82 6.52
C ARG A 332 7.35 -28.53 5.25
N GLY A 333 6.71 -27.98 4.21
CA GLY A 333 7.36 -27.70 2.94
C GLY A 333 8.38 -26.56 3.07
N THR A 334 9.63 -26.77 2.64
CA THR A 334 10.66 -25.72 2.54
C THR A 334 10.64 -25.02 1.19
N THR A 335 10.05 -25.66 0.18
CA THR A 335 9.90 -25.16 -1.20
C THR A 335 8.49 -25.43 -1.69
N ILE A 336 8.07 -24.72 -2.74
CA ILE A 336 6.74 -24.91 -3.35
C ILE A 336 6.85 -25.97 -4.46
N GLY A 337 6.38 -27.19 -4.16
CA GLY A 337 6.15 -28.28 -5.12
C GLY A 337 4.66 -28.49 -5.38
N SER A 338 4.28 -29.63 -5.97
CA SER A 338 2.86 -29.95 -6.21
C SER A 338 2.06 -30.15 -4.94
N TRP A 339 2.69 -30.55 -3.85
CA TRP A 339 2.05 -30.78 -2.55
C TRP A 339 1.70 -29.51 -1.80
N GLU A 340 2.41 -28.42 -2.09
CA GLU A 340 2.24 -27.09 -1.50
C GLU A 340 1.31 -26.19 -2.31
N LYS A 341 0.78 -26.69 -3.44
CA LYS A 341 -0.08 -25.91 -4.34
C LYS A 341 -1.55 -26.25 -4.16
N PHE A 342 -2.36 -25.20 -4.07
CA PHE A 342 -3.81 -25.30 -3.93
C PHE A 342 -4.51 -24.39 -4.92
N VAL A 343 -5.71 -24.75 -5.34
CA VAL A 343 -6.63 -23.89 -6.09
C VAL A 343 -7.65 -23.32 -5.12
N LEU A 344 -7.83 -22.00 -5.12
CA LEU A 344 -8.92 -21.33 -4.43
C LEU A 344 -10.16 -21.41 -5.31
N VAL A 345 -11.23 -22.08 -4.82
CA VAL A 345 -12.48 -22.24 -5.55
C VAL A 345 -13.58 -21.43 -4.86
N PRO A 346 -13.94 -20.24 -5.41
CA PRO A 346 -15.02 -19.43 -4.84
C PRO A 346 -16.34 -20.20 -4.78
N GLN A 347 -17.13 -19.96 -3.74
CA GLN A 347 -18.45 -20.53 -3.55
C GLN A 347 -19.53 -19.43 -3.66
N PRO A 348 -20.77 -19.77 -4.04
CA PRO A 348 -21.85 -18.79 -4.23
C PRO A 348 -22.21 -17.99 -2.97
N ASP A 349 -21.92 -18.50 -1.78
CA ASP A 349 -22.19 -17.87 -0.48
C ASP A 349 -21.06 -16.93 0.01
N GLY A 350 -20.06 -16.64 -0.85
CA GLY A 350 -18.92 -15.79 -0.52
C GLY A 350 -17.81 -16.52 0.26
N THR A 351 -17.98 -17.81 0.57
CA THR A 351 -16.92 -18.66 1.10
C THR A 351 -16.04 -19.17 -0.03
N PHE A 352 -15.00 -19.92 0.28
CA PHE A 352 -14.19 -20.60 -0.73
C PHE A 352 -13.82 -22.01 -0.25
N ALA A 353 -13.45 -22.86 -1.19
CA ALA A 353 -12.86 -24.14 -0.94
C ALA A 353 -11.41 -24.20 -1.41
N LEU A 354 -10.56 -24.93 -0.70
CA LEU A 354 -9.19 -25.22 -1.09
C LEU A 354 -9.15 -26.58 -1.80
N LYS A 355 -8.61 -26.63 -3.02
CA LYS A 355 -8.42 -27.88 -3.75
C LYS A 355 -6.93 -28.16 -3.91
N SER A 356 -6.45 -29.26 -3.34
CA SER A 356 -5.04 -29.64 -3.44
C SER A 356 -4.67 -30.02 -4.87
N LYS A 357 -3.58 -29.45 -5.39
CA LYS A 357 -3.02 -29.79 -6.71
C LYS A 357 -2.39 -31.18 -6.73
N ALA A 358 -1.97 -31.68 -5.56
CA ALA A 358 -1.29 -32.97 -5.45
C ALA A 358 -2.18 -34.19 -5.75
N ASN A 359 -3.47 -34.13 -5.40
CA ASN A 359 -4.41 -35.26 -5.54
C ASN A 359 -5.78 -34.87 -6.10
N ASP A 360 -5.94 -33.62 -6.50
CA ASP A 360 -7.18 -33.06 -7.05
C ASP A 360 -8.40 -33.17 -6.12
N LYS A 361 -8.16 -33.19 -4.79
CA LYS A 361 -9.21 -33.29 -3.77
C LYS A 361 -9.37 -31.96 -3.03
N PHE A 362 -10.61 -31.70 -2.61
CA PHE A 362 -10.93 -30.60 -1.71
C PHE A 362 -10.50 -30.91 -0.29
N VAL A 363 -10.06 -29.88 0.40
CA VAL A 363 -9.67 -29.92 1.81
C VAL A 363 -10.91 -29.92 2.67
N SER A 364 -11.13 -30.99 3.43
CA SER A 364 -12.20 -31.15 4.40
C SER A 364 -11.72 -30.84 5.80
N THR A 365 -12.57 -30.24 6.63
CA THR A 365 -12.42 -30.17 8.08
C THR A 365 -13.07 -31.37 8.72
N GLU A 366 -12.32 -32.25 9.39
CA GLU A 366 -12.81 -33.48 9.99
C GLU A 366 -13.54 -33.21 11.32
N VAL A 367 -14.83 -32.90 11.26
CA VAL A 367 -15.63 -32.57 12.47
C VAL A 367 -16.21 -33.79 13.20
N ASN A 368 -16.10 -34.97 12.62
CA ASN A 368 -16.52 -36.25 13.24
C ASN A 368 -15.34 -37.03 13.82
N GLY A 369 -14.11 -36.50 13.73
CA GLY A 369 -12.93 -37.10 14.35
C GLY A 369 -13.00 -37.02 15.88
N THR A 370 -12.35 -37.96 16.56
CA THR A 370 -12.23 -37.96 18.03
C THR A 370 -10.92 -37.30 18.44
N ASP A 371 -10.90 -36.62 19.57
CA ASP A 371 -9.74 -36.05 20.29
C ASP A 371 -8.64 -35.45 19.40
N GLY A 372 -7.61 -36.21 19.11
CA GLY A 372 -6.44 -35.74 18.36
C GLY A 372 -6.69 -35.31 16.90
N ASP A 373 -7.77 -35.80 16.28
CA ASP A 373 -8.11 -35.57 14.87
C ASP A 373 -9.36 -34.68 14.66
N TYR A 374 -10.04 -34.27 15.73
CA TYR A 374 -11.14 -33.31 15.59
C TYR A 374 -10.64 -32.00 14.97
N GLY A 375 -11.29 -31.57 13.90
CA GLY A 375 -10.93 -30.38 13.16
C GLY A 375 -9.73 -30.54 12.21
N LEU A 376 -9.19 -31.76 12.04
CA LEU A 376 -8.07 -32.05 11.14
C LEU A 376 -8.42 -31.64 9.70
N LEU A 377 -7.50 -30.95 9.00
CA LEU A 377 -7.67 -30.61 7.61
C LEU A 377 -7.06 -31.69 6.71
N ARG A 378 -7.87 -32.21 5.77
CA ARG A 378 -7.45 -33.28 4.84
C ARG A 378 -7.92 -33.02 3.41
N ALA A 379 -7.02 -33.09 2.44
CA ALA A 379 -7.31 -33.05 1.02
C ALA A 379 -7.88 -34.43 0.57
N ARG A 380 -9.19 -34.69 0.77
CA ARG A 380 -9.81 -35.99 0.54
C ARG A 380 -11.16 -35.98 -0.20
N SER A 381 -11.89 -34.87 -0.19
CA SER A 381 -13.24 -34.80 -0.74
C SER A 381 -13.22 -34.60 -2.26
N VAL A 382 -14.15 -35.21 -2.96
CA VAL A 382 -14.37 -35.02 -4.39
C VAL A 382 -15.28 -33.82 -4.71
N ARG A 383 -15.94 -33.27 -3.70
CA ARG A 383 -16.89 -32.14 -3.82
C ARG A 383 -16.66 -31.13 -2.71
N ALA A 384 -16.98 -29.87 -2.99
CA ALA A 384 -16.98 -28.81 -1.99
C ALA A 384 -18.35 -28.75 -1.30
N GLY A 385 -18.47 -29.40 -0.15
CA GLY A 385 -19.66 -29.38 0.74
C GLY A 385 -19.42 -28.40 1.92
N GLY A 386 -20.23 -28.55 2.99
CA GLY A 386 -20.10 -27.69 4.19
C GLY A 386 -18.79 -27.88 4.95
N TRP A 387 -18.18 -29.06 4.89
CA TRP A 387 -16.90 -29.34 5.54
C TRP A 387 -15.68 -28.83 4.78
N GLU A 388 -15.83 -28.51 3.50
CA GLU A 388 -14.77 -28.03 2.62
C GLU A 388 -14.79 -26.53 2.45
N ARG A 389 -15.70 -25.81 3.14
CA ARG A 389 -15.82 -24.35 3.03
C ARG A 389 -15.08 -23.63 4.14
N PHE A 390 -14.44 -22.57 3.74
CA PHE A 390 -13.69 -21.68 4.62
C PHE A 390 -14.04 -20.22 4.33
N THR A 391 -13.99 -19.40 5.37
CA THR A 391 -13.87 -17.95 5.22
C THR A 391 -12.42 -17.53 5.38
N VAL A 392 -12.01 -16.50 4.64
CA VAL A 392 -10.73 -15.82 4.84
C VAL A 392 -11.01 -14.54 5.61
N GLU A 393 -10.35 -14.38 6.73
CA GLU A 393 -10.27 -13.10 7.41
C GLU A 393 -8.84 -12.60 7.27
N ARG A 394 -8.66 -11.35 6.81
CA ARG A 394 -7.35 -10.71 6.88
C ARG A 394 -7.03 -10.41 8.34
N VAL A 395 -5.81 -10.71 8.74
CA VAL A 395 -5.44 -10.63 10.17
C VAL A 395 -5.34 -9.17 10.59
N ASP A 396 -6.19 -8.80 11.56
CA ASP A 396 -5.96 -7.61 12.36
C ASP A 396 -4.77 -7.89 13.30
N ALA A 397 -3.85 -6.92 13.42
CA ALA A 397 -2.83 -7.03 14.46
C ALA A 397 -3.55 -7.16 15.81
N MET A 398 -3.26 -8.25 16.51
CA MET A 398 -3.88 -8.44 17.82
C MET A 398 -3.47 -7.32 18.76
N ARG A 399 -4.45 -6.82 19.51
CA ARG A 399 -4.20 -6.24 20.81
C ARG A 399 -3.34 -7.23 21.60
N THR A 400 -2.07 -6.94 21.78
CA THR A 400 -1.37 -7.45 22.94
C THR A 400 -2.12 -6.86 24.13
N ALA A 401 -2.87 -7.71 24.85
CA ALA A 401 -3.38 -7.30 26.15
C ALA A 401 -2.17 -6.79 26.94
N PRO A 402 -2.27 -5.63 27.60
CA PRO A 402 -1.22 -5.22 28.51
C PRO A 402 -1.04 -6.36 29.51
N THR A 403 0.17 -6.86 29.62
CA THR A 403 0.56 -7.66 30.77
C THR A 403 0.30 -6.76 31.97
N ALA A 404 -0.72 -7.09 32.75
CA ALA A 404 -0.94 -6.47 34.06
C ALA A 404 0.31 -6.61 34.90
N PRO A 405 0.63 -5.60 35.76
CA PRO A 405 1.84 -5.54 36.57
C PRO A 405 1.94 -6.69 37.57
#